data_88057176acd00750d1e7146d4a4d40a2
#
_entry.id   88057176acd00750d1e7146d4a4d40a2
#
_cell.length_a   1.000
_cell.length_b   1.000
_cell.length_c   1.000
_cell.angle_alpha   90.00
_cell.angle_beta   90.00
_cell.angle_gamma   90.00
#
_symmetry.space_group_name_H-M   'P 1'
#
loop_
_entity.id
_entity.type
_entity.pdbx_description
1 polymer ?
#
loop_
_entity_poly.entity_id
_entity_poly.type
_entity_poly.pdbx_seq_one_letter_code
_entity_poly.pdbx_strand_id
1 'polypeptide(L)'
;MNNFIVFEGICCSGKTTTCNLLSKKINEIGEYKAIYNHGAMTYTDLGKKFKENLGKKDMPITVSYFFTDLIINTKNIIKPYLTDKHIIVLQDRYFDAITTYIKAYGDYIKTDYNIYDIPKALVKNDILINPSLNVFCIPPFKIIKERMAKSKESPVHDFYRDNPDFFKIVYNELVNKANESKENIIIDTSSDLSVEQGINKILEAIKK
;
A
#
# COMPACT_ATOMS: atom_id res chain seq x y z
N MET A 1 0.48 -21.44 1.26
CA MET A 1 -0.73 -20.62 1.40
C MET A 1 -0.32 -19.17 1.55
N ASN A 2 -0.94 -18.26 0.80
CA ASN A 2 -0.66 -16.83 0.83
C ASN A 2 -1.58 -16.14 1.84
N ASN A 3 -1.14 -15.97 3.09
CA ASN A 3 -1.95 -15.41 4.17
C ASN A 3 -1.58 -13.97 4.58
N PHE A 4 -0.53 -13.38 3.98
CA PHE A 4 -0.18 -11.99 4.12
C PHE A 4 -0.17 -11.29 2.77
N ILE A 5 -1.26 -10.60 2.45
CA ILE A 5 -1.51 -9.97 1.15
C ILE A 5 -1.42 -8.46 1.32
N VAL A 6 -0.54 -7.83 0.55
CA VAL A 6 -0.34 -6.38 0.58
C VAL A 6 -0.92 -5.74 -0.67
N PHE A 7 -1.67 -4.68 -0.47
CA PHE A 7 -2.24 -3.85 -1.53
C PHE A 7 -1.48 -2.55 -1.66
N GLU A 8 -0.89 -2.33 -2.81
CA GLU A 8 -0.13 -1.13 -3.14
C GLU A 8 -0.84 -0.31 -4.22
N GLY A 9 -0.56 0.97 -4.24
CA GLY A 9 -1.14 1.91 -5.20
C GLY A 9 -1.17 3.33 -4.64
N ILE A 10 -1.33 4.29 -5.52
CA ILE A 10 -1.40 5.72 -5.19
C ILE A 10 -2.74 6.08 -4.51
N CYS A 11 -2.88 7.28 -3.97
CA CYS A 11 -4.18 7.78 -3.48
C CYS A 11 -5.24 7.70 -4.60
N CYS A 12 -6.49 7.41 -4.23
CA CYS A 12 -7.61 7.25 -5.17
C CYS A 12 -7.48 6.10 -6.19
N SER A 13 -6.50 5.19 -6.03
CA SER A 13 -6.35 4.02 -6.91
C SER A 13 -7.33 2.88 -6.64
N GLY A 14 -8.20 2.97 -5.65
CA GLY A 14 -9.22 1.95 -5.37
C GLY A 14 -8.77 0.81 -4.43
N LYS A 15 -7.58 0.87 -3.83
CA LYS A 15 -7.06 -0.15 -2.89
C LYS A 15 -8.05 -0.54 -1.81
N THR A 16 -8.49 0.45 -1.01
CA THR A 16 -9.40 0.24 0.12
C THR A 16 -10.70 -0.44 -0.32
N THR A 17 -11.25 -0.04 -1.46
CA THR A 17 -12.46 -0.67 -2.05
C THR A 17 -12.18 -2.13 -2.40
N THR A 18 -11.06 -2.40 -3.09
CA THR A 18 -10.67 -3.76 -3.49
C THR A 18 -10.41 -4.65 -2.27
N CYS A 19 -9.70 -4.14 -1.24
CA CYS A 19 -9.49 -4.87 0.02
C CYS A 19 -10.81 -5.24 0.70
N ASN A 20 -11.75 -4.30 0.79
CA ASN A 20 -13.04 -4.54 1.44
C ASN A 20 -13.87 -5.57 0.66
N LEU A 21 -13.90 -5.50 -0.67
CA LEU A 21 -14.57 -6.49 -1.51
C LEU A 21 -13.95 -7.89 -1.37
N LEU A 22 -12.62 -7.98 -1.37
CA LEU A 22 -11.93 -9.24 -1.15
C LEU A 22 -12.19 -9.79 0.26
N SER A 23 -12.10 -8.94 1.29
CA SER A 23 -12.38 -9.33 2.67
C SER A 23 -13.77 -9.92 2.82
N LYS A 24 -14.78 -9.27 2.21
CA LYS A 24 -16.16 -9.78 2.19
C LYS A 24 -16.24 -11.15 1.52
N LYS A 25 -15.68 -11.31 0.32
CA LYS A 25 -15.69 -12.60 -0.40
C LYS A 25 -14.98 -13.71 0.37
N ILE A 26 -13.82 -13.46 0.99
CA ILE A 26 -13.12 -14.47 1.81
C ILE A 26 -13.99 -14.92 2.98
N ASN A 27 -14.62 -13.98 3.69
CA ASN A 27 -15.45 -14.29 4.84
C ASN A 27 -16.76 -15.00 4.44
N GLU A 28 -17.32 -14.72 3.26
CA GLU A 28 -18.50 -15.40 2.72
C GLU A 28 -18.21 -16.85 2.33
N ILE A 29 -17.00 -17.16 1.82
CA ILE A 29 -16.56 -18.53 1.55
C ILE A 29 -16.42 -19.33 2.85
N GLY A 30 -16.03 -18.69 3.96
CA GLY A 30 -16.03 -19.26 5.30
C GLY A 30 -14.85 -20.21 5.61
N GLU A 31 -13.93 -20.45 4.67
CA GLU A 31 -12.72 -21.26 4.89
C GLU A 31 -11.66 -20.50 5.69
N TYR A 32 -11.57 -19.19 5.47
CA TYR A 32 -10.63 -18.28 6.13
C TYR A 32 -11.36 -17.06 6.69
N LYS A 33 -10.74 -16.39 7.66
CA LYS A 33 -11.16 -15.09 8.17
C LYS A 33 -10.21 -14.01 7.64
N ALA A 34 -10.74 -13.05 6.88
CA ALA A 34 -9.98 -11.90 6.44
C ALA A 34 -9.94 -10.81 7.50
N ILE A 35 -8.74 -10.29 7.78
CA ILE A 35 -8.50 -9.11 8.62
C ILE A 35 -7.98 -8.00 7.71
N TYR A 36 -8.79 -6.94 7.55
CA TYR A 36 -8.34 -5.72 6.87
C TYR A 36 -7.55 -4.84 7.84
N ASN A 37 -6.36 -4.45 7.43
CA ASN A 37 -5.49 -3.56 8.17
C ASN A 37 -5.03 -2.40 7.29
N HIS A 38 -5.30 -1.18 7.72
CA HIS A 38 -4.88 0.01 6.99
C HIS A 38 -3.53 0.48 7.51
N GLY A 39 -2.52 0.45 6.64
CA GLY A 39 -1.17 0.85 6.95
C GLY A 39 -0.87 2.33 6.71
N ALA A 40 0.39 2.68 6.83
CA ALA A 40 0.97 3.98 6.55
C ALA A 40 0.46 5.14 7.43
N MET A 41 1.10 5.31 8.58
CA MET A 41 0.86 6.40 9.55
C MET A 41 -0.57 6.48 10.07
N THR A 42 -1.20 5.34 10.30
CA THR A 42 -2.56 5.29 10.80
C THR A 42 -2.68 4.55 12.12
N TYR A 43 -1.62 3.83 12.50
CA TYR A 43 -1.63 2.98 13.69
C TYR A 43 -1.36 3.75 14.97
N THR A 44 -0.36 4.64 14.96
CA THR A 44 -0.01 5.46 16.13
C THR A 44 -0.62 6.86 16.05
N ASP A 45 -0.93 7.46 17.21
CA ASP A 45 -1.40 8.86 17.24
C ASP A 45 -0.33 9.84 16.75
N LEU A 46 0.94 9.50 16.98
CA LEU A 46 2.06 10.26 16.45
C LEU A 46 2.09 10.20 14.92
N GLY A 47 1.93 9.00 14.34
CA GLY A 47 1.84 8.80 12.90
C GLY A 47 0.67 9.57 12.27
N LYS A 48 -0.51 9.56 12.91
CA LYS A 48 -1.67 10.32 12.45
C LYS A 48 -1.40 11.82 12.42
N LYS A 49 -0.87 12.40 13.51
CA LYS A 49 -0.49 13.82 13.59
C LYS A 49 0.59 14.18 12.58
N PHE A 50 1.51 13.27 12.31
CA PHE A 50 2.56 13.49 11.33
C PHE A 50 2.00 13.50 9.90
N LYS A 51 1.06 12.61 9.59
CA LYS A 51 0.36 12.55 8.31
C LYS A 51 -0.39 13.83 7.96
N GLU A 52 -0.93 14.53 8.96
CA GLU A 52 -1.60 15.83 8.79
C GLU A 52 -0.64 16.94 8.35
N ASN A 53 0.67 16.74 8.53
CA ASN A 53 1.72 17.70 8.17
C ASN A 53 2.62 17.21 7.02
N LEU A 54 2.18 16.20 6.25
CA LEU A 54 2.91 15.74 5.07
C LEU A 54 3.14 16.90 4.09
N GLY A 55 4.35 16.96 3.53
CA GLY A 55 4.77 18.05 2.63
C GLY A 55 5.35 19.29 3.32
N LYS A 56 5.22 19.40 4.65
CA LYS A 56 5.80 20.50 5.45
C LYS A 56 7.05 20.08 6.24
N LYS A 57 7.44 18.80 6.14
CA LYS A 57 8.51 18.22 6.93
C LYS A 57 9.65 17.73 6.06
N ASP A 58 10.81 17.67 6.67
CA ASP A 58 12.00 17.07 6.09
C ASP A 58 11.74 15.58 5.73
N MET A 59 12.20 15.17 4.55
CA MET A 59 11.92 13.81 4.05
C MET A 59 12.54 12.72 4.93
N PRO A 60 13.80 12.77 5.37
CA PRO A 60 14.37 11.79 6.29
C PRO A 60 13.54 11.62 7.57
N ILE A 61 13.05 12.72 8.14
CA ILE A 61 12.18 12.68 9.31
C ILE A 61 10.84 11.98 8.96
N THR A 62 10.23 12.34 7.83
CA THR A 62 9.00 11.74 7.35
C THR A 62 9.13 10.23 7.19
N VAL A 63 10.20 9.78 6.57
CA VAL A 63 10.53 8.37 6.35
C VAL A 63 10.69 7.61 7.67
N SER A 64 11.41 8.18 8.62
CA SER A 64 11.63 7.57 9.93
C SER A 64 10.30 7.29 10.64
N TYR A 65 9.36 8.21 10.57
CA TYR A 65 8.01 8.01 11.12
C TYR A 65 7.23 6.92 10.40
N PHE A 66 7.29 6.88 9.07
CA PHE A 66 6.64 5.82 8.30
C PHE A 66 7.16 4.43 8.69
N PHE A 67 8.47 4.25 8.79
CA PHE A 67 9.03 2.97 9.20
C PHE A 67 8.73 2.65 10.66
N THR A 68 8.76 3.63 11.55
CA THR A 68 8.41 3.42 12.97
C THR A 68 6.97 2.92 13.11
N ASP A 69 6.01 3.61 12.47
CA ASP A 69 4.59 3.21 12.51
C ASP A 69 4.40 1.80 11.90
N LEU A 70 5.10 1.51 10.80
CA LEU A 70 5.06 0.21 10.13
C LEU A 70 5.62 -0.93 11.01
N ILE A 71 6.74 -0.69 11.70
CA ILE A 71 7.34 -1.66 12.63
C ILE A 71 6.37 -1.95 13.78
N ILE A 72 5.78 -0.92 14.39
CA ILE A 72 4.81 -1.05 15.46
C ILE A 72 3.58 -1.83 14.99
N ASN A 73 3.05 -1.49 13.83
CA ASN A 73 1.92 -2.19 13.21
C ASN A 73 2.26 -3.67 12.93
N THR A 74 3.43 -3.94 12.34
CA THR A 74 3.86 -5.30 12.07
C THR A 74 3.95 -6.13 13.34
N LYS A 75 4.55 -5.58 14.40
CA LYS A 75 4.72 -6.25 15.68
C LYS A 75 3.38 -6.52 16.38
N ASN A 76 2.48 -5.54 16.40
CA ASN A 76 1.30 -5.56 17.26
C ASN A 76 0.04 -6.08 16.55
N ILE A 77 0.00 -6.06 15.22
CA ILE A 77 -1.16 -6.47 14.42
C ILE A 77 -0.80 -7.60 13.48
N ILE A 78 0.13 -7.38 12.55
CA ILE A 78 0.36 -8.32 11.44
C ILE A 78 0.88 -9.66 12.01
N LYS A 79 2.00 -9.64 12.75
CA LYS A 79 2.60 -10.86 13.30
C LYS A 79 1.64 -11.67 14.17
N PRO A 80 0.90 -11.10 15.13
CA PRO A 80 -0.07 -11.84 15.93
C PRO A 80 -1.15 -12.56 15.11
N TYR A 81 -1.71 -11.88 14.09
CA TYR A 81 -2.73 -12.52 13.24
C TYR A 81 -2.16 -13.63 12.36
N LEU A 82 -0.92 -13.52 11.89
CA LEU A 82 -0.28 -14.52 11.04
C LEU A 82 0.10 -15.81 11.79
N THR A 83 -0.01 -15.86 13.12
CA THR A 83 0.14 -17.10 13.90
C THR A 83 -1.01 -18.08 13.68
N ASP A 84 -2.19 -17.60 13.28
CA ASP A 84 -3.33 -18.42 12.93
C ASP A 84 -3.39 -18.63 11.41
N LYS A 85 -3.21 -19.86 10.97
CA LYS A 85 -3.25 -20.24 9.55
C LYS A 85 -4.61 -20.05 8.87
N HIS A 86 -5.69 -19.87 9.65
CA HIS A 86 -7.02 -19.59 9.13
C HIS A 86 -7.28 -18.08 8.98
N ILE A 87 -6.32 -17.23 9.36
CA ILE A 87 -6.41 -15.78 9.16
C ILE A 87 -5.62 -15.37 7.94
N ILE A 88 -6.25 -14.52 7.11
CA ILE A 88 -5.61 -13.82 6.01
C ILE A 88 -5.57 -12.33 6.36
N VAL A 89 -4.37 -11.77 6.42
CA VAL A 89 -4.15 -10.33 6.65
C VAL A 89 -4.13 -9.61 5.30
N LEU A 90 -5.05 -8.69 5.10
CA LEU A 90 -5.13 -7.79 3.95
C LEU A 90 -4.60 -6.41 4.38
N GLN A 91 -3.38 -6.11 3.98
CA GLN A 91 -2.68 -4.88 4.36
C GLN A 91 -2.80 -3.83 3.26
N ASP A 92 -3.46 -2.70 3.54
CA ASP A 92 -3.50 -1.55 2.63
C ASP A 92 -2.27 -0.67 2.87
N ARG A 93 -1.29 -0.72 1.98
CA ARG A 93 0.05 -0.13 2.00
C ARG A 93 1.00 -0.82 2.99
N TYR A 94 2.21 -1.03 2.51
CA TYR A 94 3.32 -1.58 3.29
C TYR A 94 4.63 -0.87 2.91
N PHE A 95 5.79 -1.51 3.02
CA PHE A 95 7.07 -0.86 2.80
C PHE A 95 7.33 -0.46 1.34
N ASP A 96 6.74 -1.15 0.36
CA ASP A 96 6.90 -0.77 -1.05
C ASP A 96 6.27 0.59 -1.36
N ALA A 97 5.11 0.91 -0.74
CA ALA A 97 4.56 2.26 -0.84
C ALA A 97 5.55 3.30 -0.30
N ILE A 98 6.14 3.06 0.88
CA ILE A 98 7.07 4.00 1.51
C ILE A 98 8.27 4.26 0.59
N THR A 99 8.93 3.20 0.14
CA THR A 99 10.12 3.31 -0.71
C THR A 99 9.83 3.98 -2.05
N THR A 100 8.66 3.67 -2.65
CA THR A 100 8.23 4.29 -3.91
C THR A 100 8.00 5.79 -3.76
N TYR A 101 7.33 6.21 -2.68
CA TYR A 101 7.12 7.64 -2.41
C TYR A 101 8.43 8.40 -2.17
N ILE A 102 9.38 7.78 -1.51
CA ILE A 102 10.67 8.40 -1.22
C ILE A 102 11.50 8.53 -2.50
N LYS A 103 11.52 7.49 -3.33
CA LYS A 103 12.18 7.55 -4.64
C LYS A 103 11.57 8.66 -5.48
N ALA A 104 10.25 8.66 -5.62
CA ALA A 104 9.55 9.69 -6.38
C ALA A 104 9.83 11.11 -5.87
N TYR A 105 9.97 11.28 -4.56
CA TYR A 105 10.33 12.57 -3.99
C TYR A 105 11.78 12.94 -4.31
N GLY A 106 12.71 12.00 -4.19
CA GLY A 106 14.10 12.20 -4.60
C GLY A 106 14.21 12.65 -6.06
N ASP A 107 13.54 11.95 -6.96
CA ASP A 107 13.48 12.28 -8.38
C ASP A 107 12.88 13.69 -8.62
N TYR A 108 11.83 14.03 -7.88
CA TYR A 108 11.15 15.31 -7.97
C TYR A 108 12.05 16.50 -7.55
N ILE A 109 12.82 16.34 -6.46
CA ILE A 109 13.74 17.37 -5.98
C ILE A 109 15.18 17.21 -6.50
N LYS A 110 15.43 16.23 -7.37
CA LYS A 110 16.75 15.88 -7.95
C LYS A 110 17.80 15.54 -6.88
N THR A 111 17.38 14.77 -5.88
CA THR A 111 18.25 14.30 -4.78
C THR A 111 18.15 12.78 -4.70
N ASP A 112 19.29 12.10 -4.58
CA ASP A 112 19.30 10.65 -4.38
C ASP A 112 19.16 10.34 -2.88
N TYR A 113 18.01 9.72 -2.52
CA TYR A 113 17.77 9.16 -1.19
C TYR A 113 17.90 7.64 -1.25
N ASN A 114 19.09 7.12 -0.99
CA ASN A 114 19.32 5.69 -0.98
C ASN A 114 18.82 5.05 0.34
N ILE A 115 17.52 4.70 0.38
CA ILE A 115 16.87 4.06 1.53
C ILE A 115 16.26 2.70 1.21
N TYR A 116 16.52 2.19 -0.01
CA TYR A 116 15.95 0.93 -0.49
C TYR A 116 16.39 -0.29 0.31
N ASP A 117 17.51 -0.18 1.02
CA ASP A 117 18.05 -1.27 1.81
C ASP A 117 17.45 -1.34 3.22
N ILE A 118 16.77 -0.28 3.68
CA ILE A 118 16.12 -0.27 5.00
C ILE A 118 15.08 -1.40 5.12
N PRO A 119 14.08 -1.55 4.21
CA PRO A 119 13.14 -2.66 4.30
C PRO A 119 13.80 -4.03 4.24
N LYS A 120 14.81 -4.21 3.39
CA LYS A 120 15.55 -5.47 3.28
C LYS A 120 16.24 -5.83 4.60
N ALA A 121 16.89 -4.85 5.25
CA ALA A 121 17.52 -5.05 6.55
C ALA A 121 16.48 -5.38 7.63
N LEU A 122 15.33 -4.72 7.64
CA LEU A 122 14.26 -4.97 8.59
C LEU A 122 13.62 -6.37 8.39
N VAL A 123 13.44 -6.81 7.15
CA VAL A 123 12.95 -8.16 6.85
C VAL A 123 13.99 -9.22 7.22
N LYS A 124 15.28 -9.01 6.89
CA LYS A 124 16.36 -9.94 7.23
C LYS A 124 16.46 -10.18 8.74
N ASN A 125 16.13 -9.18 9.55
CA ASN A 125 16.16 -9.28 11.02
C ASN A 125 14.78 -9.61 11.63
N ASP A 126 13.85 -10.09 10.84
CA ASP A 126 12.49 -10.46 11.27
C ASP A 126 11.73 -9.32 11.98
N ILE A 127 12.06 -8.07 11.68
CA ILE A 127 11.33 -6.89 12.18
C ILE A 127 10.08 -6.66 11.34
N LEU A 128 10.24 -6.69 10.01
CA LEU A 128 9.15 -6.73 9.03
C LEU A 128 9.02 -8.14 8.45
N ILE A 129 7.88 -8.43 7.82
CA ILE A 129 7.59 -9.71 7.14
C ILE A 129 7.48 -9.45 5.65
N ASN A 130 8.04 -10.34 4.83
CA ASN A 130 7.75 -10.29 3.40
C ASN A 130 6.28 -10.62 3.15
N PRO A 131 5.59 -9.85 2.32
CA PRO A 131 4.27 -10.26 1.83
C PRO A 131 4.35 -11.61 1.13
N SER A 132 3.35 -12.45 1.34
CA SER A 132 3.21 -13.68 0.55
C SER A 132 2.64 -13.37 -0.85
N LEU A 133 1.97 -12.24 -0.99
CA LEU A 133 1.41 -11.78 -2.26
C LEU A 133 1.33 -10.25 -2.28
N ASN A 134 1.83 -9.64 -3.36
CA ASN A 134 1.67 -8.22 -3.61
C ASN A 134 0.60 -7.99 -4.68
N VAL A 135 -0.33 -7.10 -4.39
CA VAL A 135 -1.42 -6.68 -5.27
C VAL A 135 -1.28 -5.18 -5.54
N PHE A 136 -1.16 -4.81 -6.79
CA PHE A 136 -1.04 -3.42 -7.21
C PHE A 136 -2.34 -2.93 -7.86
N CYS A 137 -2.98 -1.94 -7.25
CA CYS A 137 -4.17 -1.27 -7.80
C CYS A 137 -3.72 -0.10 -8.69
N ILE A 138 -3.72 -0.32 -10.01
CA ILE A 138 -3.17 0.62 -11.00
C ILE A 138 -4.22 0.88 -12.10
N PRO A 139 -5.25 1.68 -11.83
CA PRO A 139 -6.12 2.17 -12.90
C PRO A 139 -5.38 3.22 -13.75
N PRO A 140 -5.84 3.54 -14.96
CA PRO A 140 -5.28 4.61 -15.76
C PRO A 140 -5.18 5.93 -14.98
N PHE A 141 -4.08 6.65 -15.12
CA PHE A 141 -3.81 7.88 -14.35
C PHE A 141 -4.93 8.93 -14.49
N LYS A 142 -5.60 8.99 -15.65
CA LYS A 142 -6.77 9.86 -15.87
C LYS A 142 -7.87 9.57 -14.87
N ILE A 143 -8.19 8.30 -14.63
CA ILE A 143 -9.22 7.87 -13.67
C ILE A 143 -8.85 8.28 -12.23
N ILE A 144 -7.56 8.16 -11.88
CA ILE A 144 -7.07 8.59 -10.57
C ILE A 144 -7.29 10.10 -10.39
N LYS A 145 -6.95 10.92 -11.41
CA LYS A 145 -7.16 12.38 -11.36
C LYS A 145 -8.64 12.74 -11.21
N GLU A 146 -9.52 12.07 -11.95
CA GLU A 146 -10.97 12.29 -11.86
C GLU A 146 -11.52 11.94 -10.47
N ARG A 147 -11.05 10.84 -9.88
CA ARG A 147 -11.41 10.44 -8.50
C ARG A 147 -10.84 11.42 -7.48
N MET A 148 -9.60 11.88 -7.66
CA MET A 148 -8.97 12.86 -6.78
C MET A 148 -9.72 14.20 -6.79
N ALA A 149 -10.17 14.66 -7.95
CA ALA A 149 -10.96 15.89 -8.06
C ALA A 149 -12.31 15.81 -7.34
N LYS A 150 -12.89 14.61 -7.25
CA LYS A 150 -14.17 14.35 -6.54
C LYS A 150 -13.98 13.95 -5.07
N SER A 151 -12.75 13.73 -4.62
CA SER A 151 -12.50 13.29 -3.26
C SER A 151 -12.71 14.43 -2.26
N LYS A 152 -13.08 14.06 -1.01
CA LYS A 152 -13.13 15.02 0.09
C LYS A 152 -11.78 15.70 0.28
N GLU A 153 -11.81 16.96 0.70
CA GLU A 153 -10.61 17.68 1.08
C GLU A 153 -9.83 16.94 2.17
N SER A 154 -8.54 16.83 1.96
CA SER A 154 -7.61 16.31 2.94
C SER A 154 -6.22 16.87 2.64
N PRO A 155 -5.35 17.09 3.66
CA PRO A 155 -4.01 17.63 3.44
C PRO A 155 -3.18 16.85 2.41
N VAL A 156 -3.36 15.54 2.35
CA VAL A 156 -2.64 14.66 1.38
C VAL A 156 -3.18 14.85 -0.03
N HIS A 157 -4.51 14.93 -0.20
CA HIS A 157 -5.12 15.14 -1.51
C HIS A 157 -4.84 16.56 -2.02
N ASP A 158 -4.85 17.57 -1.14
CA ASP A 158 -4.52 18.94 -1.47
C ASP A 158 -3.07 19.03 -1.94
N PHE A 159 -2.13 18.40 -1.22
CA PHE A 159 -0.73 18.34 -1.64
C PHE A 159 -0.56 17.77 -3.05
N TYR A 160 -1.28 16.70 -3.42
CA TYR A 160 -1.19 16.12 -4.77
C TYR A 160 -1.88 16.97 -5.84
N ARG A 161 -2.97 17.67 -5.49
CA ARG A 161 -3.60 18.62 -6.41
C ARG A 161 -2.68 19.79 -6.74
N ASP A 162 -1.95 20.26 -5.73
CA ASP A 162 -0.99 21.37 -5.85
C ASP A 162 0.32 20.96 -6.53
N ASN A 163 0.67 19.66 -6.50
CA ASN A 163 1.90 19.10 -7.07
C ASN A 163 1.61 17.96 -8.05
N PRO A 164 0.95 18.22 -9.20
CA PRO A 164 0.51 17.18 -10.13
C PRO A 164 1.68 16.42 -10.79
N ASP A 165 2.82 17.07 -10.99
CA ASP A 165 4.03 16.43 -11.55
C ASP A 165 4.60 15.41 -10.57
N PHE A 166 4.73 15.75 -9.30
CA PHE A 166 5.12 14.79 -8.26
C PHE A 166 4.16 13.61 -8.21
N PHE A 167 2.84 13.88 -8.26
CA PHE A 167 1.84 12.84 -8.26
C PHE A 167 1.98 11.88 -9.44
N LYS A 168 2.34 12.41 -10.63
CA LYS A 168 2.63 11.60 -11.82
C LYS A 168 3.90 10.77 -11.66
N ILE A 169 4.95 11.30 -11.06
CA ILE A 169 6.19 10.56 -10.78
C ILE A 169 5.89 9.38 -9.86
N VAL A 170 5.16 9.60 -8.74
CA VAL A 170 4.76 8.52 -7.82
C VAL A 170 3.97 7.42 -8.55
N TYR A 171 3.03 7.81 -9.43
CA TYR A 171 2.27 6.84 -10.22
C TYR A 171 3.18 5.98 -11.10
N ASN A 172 4.10 6.61 -11.83
CA ASN A 172 5.03 5.90 -12.70
C ASN A 172 5.93 4.95 -11.93
N GLU A 173 6.45 5.37 -10.77
CA GLU A 173 7.27 4.51 -9.91
C GLU A 173 6.48 3.31 -9.37
N LEU A 174 5.20 3.47 -9.03
CA LEU A 174 4.35 2.35 -8.64
C LEU A 174 4.07 1.39 -9.81
N VAL A 175 3.91 1.90 -11.04
CA VAL A 175 3.80 1.06 -12.25
C VAL A 175 5.08 0.27 -12.47
N ASN A 176 6.24 0.90 -12.35
CA ASN A 176 7.53 0.24 -12.47
C ASN A 176 7.66 -0.88 -11.42
N LYS A 177 7.36 -0.55 -10.15
CA LYS A 177 7.40 -1.51 -9.04
C LYS A 177 6.49 -2.71 -9.25
N ALA A 178 5.27 -2.47 -9.74
CA ALA A 178 4.31 -3.55 -10.04
C ALA A 178 4.85 -4.54 -11.09
N ASN A 179 5.64 -4.04 -12.04
CA ASN A 179 6.21 -4.84 -13.13
C ASN A 179 7.56 -5.49 -12.79
N GLU A 180 8.13 -5.26 -11.61
CA GLU A 180 9.39 -5.89 -11.18
C GLU A 180 9.28 -7.41 -11.02
N SER A 181 8.09 -7.94 -10.72
CA SER A 181 7.86 -9.37 -10.55
C SER A 181 6.61 -9.84 -11.29
N LYS A 182 6.71 -10.99 -11.94
CA LYS A 182 5.56 -11.68 -12.56
C LYS A 182 4.61 -12.29 -11.52
N GLU A 183 5.03 -12.39 -10.27
CA GLU A 183 4.21 -12.89 -9.17
C GLU A 183 3.26 -11.82 -8.62
N ASN A 184 3.52 -10.54 -8.92
CA ASN A 184 2.64 -9.44 -8.55
C ASN A 184 1.30 -9.54 -9.31
N ILE A 185 0.19 -9.34 -8.60
CA ILE A 185 -1.12 -9.20 -9.22
C ILE A 185 -1.39 -7.72 -9.47
N ILE A 186 -1.57 -7.34 -10.72
CA ILE A 186 -1.92 -5.97 -11.10
C ILE A 186 -3.42 -5.94 -11.42
N ILE A 187 -4.13 -5.00 -10.77
CA ILE A 187 -5.57 -4.79 -10.94
C ILE A 187 -5.81 -3.40 -11.51
N ASP A 188 -6.41 -3.33 -12.69
CA ASP A 188 -7.02 -2.11 -13.18
C ASP A 188 -8.36 -1.91 -12.45
N THR A 189 -8.41 -0.93 -11.56
CA THR A 189 -9.60 -0.63 -10.76
C THR A 189 -10.53 0.38 -11.43
N SER A 190 -10.42 0.59 -12.74
CA SER A 190 -11.26 1.55 -13.47
C SER A 190 -12.68 1.05 -13.70
N SER A 191 -12.92 -0.27 -13.63
CA SER A 191 -14.24 -0.90 -13.76
C SER A 191 -14.46 -2.00 -12.72
N ASP A 192 -15.72 -2.26 -12.39
CA ASP A 192 -16.12 -3.34 -11.46
C ASP A 192 -15.72 -4.71 -12.00
N LEU A 193 -15.84 -4.93 -13.32
CA LEU A 193 -15.44 -6.18 -13.96
C LEU A 193 -13.95 -6.47 -13.78
N SER A 194 -13.10 -5.49 -13.99
CA SER A 194 -11.65 -5.64 -13.81
C SER A 194 -11.29 -5.91 -12.35
N VAL A 195 -11.96 -5.26 -11.41
CA VAL A 195 -11.80 -5.52 -9.98
C VAL A 195 -12.22 -6.94 -9.62
N GLU A 196 -13.34 -7.41 -10.13
CA GLU A 196 -13.82 -8.76 -9.89
C GLU A 196 -12.87 -9.82 -10.44
N GLN A 197 -12.38 -9.64 -11.65
CA GLN A 197 -11.36 -10.52 -12.25
C GLN A 197 -10.08 -10.54 -11.41
N GLY A 198 -9.64 -9.37 -10.92
CA GLY A 198 -8.49 -9.26 -10.03
C GLY A 198 -8.69 -10.01 -8.71
N ILE A 199 -9.85 -9.85 -8.08
CA ILE A 199 -10.21 -10.55 -6.84
C ILE A 199 -10.20 -12.08 -7.05
N ASN A 200 -10.73 -12.56 -8.16
CA ASN A 200 -10.75 -14.00 -8.45
C ASN A 200 -9.30 -14.55 -8.58
N LYS A 201 -8.39 -13.82 -9.23
CA LYS A 201 -6.96 -14.19 -9.28
C LYS A 201 -6.33 -14.26 -7.90
N ILE A 202 -6.67 -13.33 -6.99
CA ILE A 202 -6.18 -13.36 -5.61
C ILE A 202 -6.72 -14.59 -4.88
N LEU A 203 -8.01 -14.90 -5.00
CA LEU A 203 -8.62 -16.07 -4.38
C LEU A 203 -8.00 -17.39 -4.87
N GLU A 204 -7.64 -17.48 -6.15
CA GLU A 204 -6.89 -18.61 -6.70
C GLU A 204 -5.47 -18.71 -6.12
N ALA A 205 -4.81 -17.55 -5.92
CA ALA A 205 -3.46 -17.50 -5.35
C ALA A 205 -3.45 -17.86 -3.85
N ILE A 206 -4.51 -17.58 -3.10
CA ILE A 206 -4.64 -17.95 -1.68
C ILE A 206 -4.66 -19.49 -1.51
N LYS A 207 -5.25 -20.22 -2.45
CA LYS A 207 -5.40 -21.68 -2.39
C LYS A 207 -4.11 -22.45 -2.74
N LYS A 208 -3.11 -21.79 -3.30
CA LYS A 208 -1.79 -22.36 -3.62
C LYS A 208 -0.86 -22.31 -2.42
#